data_ccfbd1c6e99c0e7d221b8516c65c91aa
#
_entry.id   ccfbd1c6e99c0e7d221b8516c65c91aa
#
_cell.length_a   1.000
_cell.length_b   1.000
_cell.length_c   1.000
_cell.angle_alpha   90.00
_cell.angle_beta   90.00
_cell.angle_gamma   90.00
#
_symmetry.space_group_name_H-M   'P 1'
#
loop_
_entity.id
_entity.type
_entity.pdbx_description
1 polymer ?
#
loop_
_entity_poly.entity_id
_entity_poly.type
_entity_poly.pdbx_seq_one_letter_code
_entity_poly.pdbx_strand_id
1 'polypeptide(L)'
;MGGVWVGCAVRALVVWDERSSEAQRVAERVRRGLAPYADCEVCAVGRCGRIDADVVVAVGGDGTILKTAHLLAGVEVPVVGVNVGRLGFLTEFSADEFLQSLPDVLTAKPSRRMMLDVSHQDASWCAVNEGMLVRVGPPRIAHINLFVNDRFVTTYAGDGVVVATPTGSTAYSLSAGGPIVVPQVKALLVTPLNPHTLTNRPLVLPKAAVVRLEPADGRTEIALSVDGQVDVAVKQGESVTIRASQHAFLLVERQDFFVTLKTKLTWGGLPRYGKR
;
A
#
# COMPACT_ATOMS: atom_id res chain seq x y z
N MET A 1 8.69 -15.14 -24.35
CA MET A 1 7.55 -15.96 -24.76
C MET A 1 6.30 -15.32 -24.17
N GLY A 2 5.64 -14.50 -24.98
CA GLY A 2 4.38 -13.84 -24.61
C GLY A 2 3.24 -14.75 -24.98
N GLY A 3 2.30 -14.94 -24.09
CA GLY A 3 1.08 -15.64 -24.46
C GLY A 3 0.42 -16.32 -23.28
N VAL A 4 -0.26 -15.54 -22.44
CA VAL A 4 -1.00 -16.14 -21.32
C VAL A 4 -2.51 -16.20 -21.55
N TRP A 5 -3.04 -15.57 -22.60
CA TRP A 5 -4.50 -15.39 -22.71
C TRP A 5 -5.13 -15.91 -24.00
N VAL A 6 -4.57 -16.95 -24.63
CA VAL A 6 -5.18 -17.54 -25.85
C VAL A 6 -5.86 -18.86 -25.47
N GLY A 7 -7.19 -18.83 -25.28
CA GLY A 7 -8.01 -20.05 -25.21
C GLY A 7 -8.98 -20.23 -24.06
N CYS A 8 -8.90 -19.47 -22.96
CA CYS A 8 -9.94 -19.43 -21.92
C CYS A 8 -10.50 -18.01 -21.81
N ALA A 9 -11.80 -17.88 -21.58
CA ALA A 9 -12.39 -16.58 -21.28
C ALA A 9 -11.73 -16.02 -20.01
N VAL A 10 -11.06 -14.88 -20.13
CA VAL A 10 -10.45 -14.16 -18.98
C VAL A 10 -11.56 -13.75 -18.03
N ARG A 11 -11.40 -14.03 -16.73
CA ARG A 11 -12.33 -13.55 -15.70
C ARG A 11 -11.77 -12.28 -15.10
N ALA A 12 -12.49 -11.19 -15.25
CA ALA A 12 -12.13 -9.89 -14.71
C ALA A 12 -13.07 -9.50 -13.56
N LEU A 13 -12.50 -9.01 -12.48
CA LEU A 13 -13.26 -8.41 -11.39
C LEU A 13 -13.00 -6.91 -11.37
N VAL A 14 -14.03 -6.10 -11.53
CA VAL A 14 -13.94 -4.64 -11.33
C VAL A 14 -14.42 -4.29 -9.94
N VAL A 15 -13.54 -3.73 -9.12
CA VAL A 15 -13.87 -3.25 -7.78
C VAL A 15 -13.83 -1.73 -7.74
N TRP A 16 -14.72 -1.12 -6.96
CA TRP A 16 -14.82 0.33 -6.86
C TRP A 16 -15.02 0.80 -5.42
N ASP A 17 -14.62 2.06 -5.11
CA ASP A 17 -14.81 2.64 -3.78
C ASP A 17 -16.29 2.97 -3.55
N GLU A 18 -16.94 2.26 -2.63
CA GLU A 18 -18.34 2.39 -2.29
C GLU A 18 -18.76 3.79 -1.79
N ARG A 19 -17.81 4.62 -1.42
CA ARG A 19 -18.05 6.00 -0.99
C ARG A 19 -18.13 7.00 -2.15
N SER A 20 -17.87 6.54 -3.40
CA SER A 20 -17.82 7.39 -4.59
C SER A 20 -18.78 6.93 -5.67
N SER A 21 -19.85 7.70 -5.89
CA SER A 21 -20.78 7.45 -7.00
C SER A 21 -20.11 7.64 -8.37
N GLU A 22 -19.06 8.45 -8.45
CA GLU A 22 -18.27 8.62 -9.66
C GLU A 22 -17.45 7.34 -9.95
N ALA A 23 -16.82 6.74 -8.92
CA ALA A 23 -16.10 5.48 -9.07
C ALA A 23 -17.05 4.36 -9.55
N GLN A 24 -18.28 4.32 -9.07
CA GLN A 24 -19.29 3.37 -9.55
C GLN A 24 -19.59 3.55 -11.05
N ARG A 25 -19.79 4.79 -11.50
CA ARG A 25 -20.04 5.08 -12.93
C ARG A 25 -18.85 4.71 -13.81
N VAL A 26 -17.63 5.02 -13.34
CA VAL A 26 -16.41 4.64 -14.05
C VAL A 26 -16.23 3.13 -14.07
N ALA A 27 -16.51 2.42 -12.97
CA ALA A 27 -16.44 0.95 -12.90
C ALA A 27 -17.37 0.29 -13.90
N GLU A 28 -18.60 0.79 -14.03
CA GLU A 28 -19.54 0.28 -15.03
C GLU A 28 -19.10 0.57 -16.47
N ARG A 29 -18.46 1.72 -16.72
CA ARG A 29 -17.84 2.02 -18.02
C ARG A 29 -16.68 1.07 -18.33
N VAL A 30 -15.82 0.81 -17.34
CA VAL A 30 -14.70 -0.14 -17.43
C VAL A 30 -15.24 -1.55 -17.73
N ARG A 31 -16.27 -2.01 -17.02
CA ARG A 31 -16.92 -3.32 -17.26
C ARG A 31 -17.38 -3.45 -18.69
N ARG A 32 -18.08 -2.42 -19.22
CA ARG A 32 -18.56 -2.45 -20.63
C ARG A 32 -17.41 -2.53 -21.63
N GLY A 33 -16.30 -1.82 -21.36
CA GLY A 33 -15.11 -1.88 -22.21
C GLY A 33 -14.39 -3.23 -22.15
N LEU A 34 -14.43 -3.91 -21.01
CA LEU A 34 -13.85 -5.24 -20.83
C LEU A 34 -14.69 -6.37 -21.43
N ALA A 35 -16.00 -6.20 -21.59
CA ALA A 35 -16.91 -7.24 -22.04
C ALA A 35 -16.51 -7.98 -23.33
N PRO A 36 -15.86 -7.35 -24.33
CA PRO A 36 -15.34 -8.06 -25.50
C PRO A 36 -14.12 -8.96 -25.23
N TYR A 37 -13.44 -8.78 -24.09
CA TYR A 37 -12.14 -9.41 -23.78
C TYR A 37 -12.23 -10.37 -22.61
N ALA A 38 -13.20 -10.20 -21.70
CA ALA A 38 -13.30 -10.92 -20.46
C ALA A 38 -14.74 -11.10 -19.97
N ASP A 39 -14.99 -12.19 -19.26
CA ASP A 39 -16.18 -12.28 -18.40
C ASP A 39 -15.92 -11.40 -17.17
N CYS A 40 -16.83 -10.44 -16.92
CA CYS A 40 -16.54 -9.34 -16.02
C CYS A 40 -17.61 -9.16 -14.95
N GLU A 41 -17.24 -9.39 -13.70
CA GLU A 41 -18.02 -9.05 -12.52
C GLU A 41 -17.67 -7.66 -11.99
N VAL A 42 -18.64 -7.02 -11.32
CA VAL A 42 -18.46 -5.70 -10.68
C VAL A 42 -18.99 -5.73 -9.27
N CYS A 43 -18.19 -5.27 -8.30
CA CYS A 43 -18.65 -5.11 -6.93
C CYS A 43 -18.02 -3.89 -6.24
N ALA A 44 -18.70 -3.36 -5.22
CA ALA A 44 -18.09 -2.41 -4.30
C ALA A 44 -17.05 -3.15 -3.43
N VAL A 45 -15.87 -2.56 -3.23
CA VAL A 45 -14.73 -3.24 -2.60
C VAL A 45 -15.04 -3.80 -1.20
N GLY A 46 -15.90 -3.14 -0.43
CA GLY A 46 -16.36 -3.62 0.88
C GLY A 46 -17.46 -4.71 0.83
N ARG A 47 -17.95 -5.09 -0.35
CA ARG A 47 -19.05 -6.05 -0.56
C ARG A 47 -18.69 -7.23 -1.45
N CYS A 48 -17.46 -7.27 -1.95
CA CYS A 48 -16.99 -8.38 -2.77
C CYS A 48 -16.86 -9.65 -1.93
N GLY A 49 -17.27 -10.77 -2.49
CA GLY A 49 -17.05 -12.10 -1.94
C GLY A 49 -15.62 -12.60 -2.19
N ARG A 50 -15.47 -13.92 -2.18
CA ARG A 50 -14.17 -14.54 -2.55
C ARG A 50 -13.81 -14.19 -3.99
N ILE A 51 -12.57 -13.76 -4.18
CA ILE A 51 -12.08 -13.42 -5.52
C ILE A 51 -11.74 -14.70 -6.28
N ASP A 52 -12.41 -14.89 -7.40
CA ASP A 52 -12.11 -15.89 -8.41
C ASP A 52 -12.00 -15.19 -9.77
N ALA A 53 -10.90 -14.48 -9.97
CA ALA A 53 -10.62 -13.68 -11.15
C ALA A 53 -9.15 -13.84 -11.58
N ASP A 54 -8.92 -13.68 -12.87
CA ASP A 54 -7.58 -13.73 -13.47
C ASP A 54 -6.93 -12.34 -13.48
N VAL A 55 -7.75 -11.28 -13.38
CA VAL A 55 -7.33 -9.87 -13.25
C VAL A 55 -8.34 -9.08 -12.42
N VAL A 56 -7.84 -8.16 -11.59
CA VAL A 56 -8.68 -7.23 -10.83
C VAL A 56 -8.43 -5.80 -11.32
N VAL A 57 -9.48 -5.07 -11.63
CA VAL A 57 -9.41 -3.64 -11.97
C VAL A 57 -9.99 -2.83 -10.80
N ALA A 58 -9.14 -2.12 -10.10
CA ALA A 58 -9.53 -1.29 -8.95
C ALA A 58 -9.79 0.15 -9.41
N VAL A 59 -11.04 0.58 -9.31
CA VAL A 59 -11.51 1.90 -9.74
C VAL A 59 -11.67 2.83 -8.54
N GLY A 60 -10.78 3.83 -8.45
CA GLY A 60 -10.74 4.77 -7.34
C GLY A 60 -9.39 5.43 -7.18
N GLY A 61 -8.97 5.73 -5.96
CA GLY A 61 -7.63 6.19 -5.61
C GLY A 61 -6.75 5.08 -5.04
N ASP A 62 -5.53 5.45 -4.58
CA ASP A 62 -4.59 4.49 -3.97
C ASP A 62 -5.21 3.72 -2.79
N GLY A 63 -6.08 4.36 -2.00
CA GLY A 63 -6.82 3.68 -0.93
C GLY A 63 -7.72 2.55 -1.41
N THR A 64 -8.26 2.62 -2.64
CA THR A 64 -9.04 1.54 -3.25
C THR A 64 -8.14 0.36 -3.61
N ILE A 65 -6.92 0.64 -4.09
CA ILE A 65 -5.89 -0.39 -4.34
C ILE A 65 -5.53 -1.11 -3.04
N LEU A 66 -5.32 -0.38 -1.94
CA LEU A 66 -4.99 -0.97 -0.64
C LEU A 66 -6.14 -1.86 -0.12
N LYS A 67 -7.39 -1.39 -0.20
CA LYS A 67 -8.56 -2.22 0.13
C LYS A 67 -8.65 -3.47 -0.75
N THR A 68 -8.33 -3.35 -2.05
CA THR A 68 -8.29 -4.49 -2.98
C THR A 68 -7.21 -5.49 -2.57
N ALA A 69 -6.03 -5.02 -2.17
CA ALA A 69 -4.96 -5.90 -1.69
C ALA A 69 -5.36 -6.66 -0.41
N HIS A 70 -6.05 -5.99 0.53
CA HIS A 70 -6.60 -6.64 1.72
C HIS A 70 -7.69 -7.66 1.37
N LEU A 71 -8.55 -7.37 0.38
CA LEU A 71 -9.56 -8.29 -0.12
C LEU A 71 -8.93 -9.54 -0.78
N LEU A 72 -7.80 -9.38 -1.47
CA LEU A 72 -7.03 -10.49 -2.04
C LEU A 72 -6.38 -11.39 -0.98
N ALA A 73 -6.12 -10.87 0.21
CA ALA A 73 -5.59 -11.62 1.35
C ALA A 73 -4.39 -12.53 1.01
N GLY A 74 -3.45 -12.03 0.19
CA GLY A 74 -2.26 -12.75 -0.25
C GLY A 74 -2.45 -13.59 -1.52
N VAL A 75 -3.63 -13.62 -2.14
CA VAL A 75 -3.82 -14.21 -3.47
C VAL A 75 -3.13 -13.34 -4.51
N GLU A 76 -2.22 -13.94 -5.30
CA GLU A 76 -1.42 -13.22 -6.30
C GLU A 76 -2.17 -13.12 -7.64
N VAL A 77 -3.07 -12.16 -7.76
CA VAL A 77 -3.79 -11.80 -8.98
C VAL A 77 -3.32 -10.43 -9.46
N PRO A 78 -3.05 -10.22 -10.76
CA PRO A 78 -2.72 -8.90 -11.29
C PRO A 78 -3.81 -7.87 -10.99
N VAL A 79 -3.42 -6.71 -10.46
CA VAL A 79 -4.30 -5.59 -10.15
C VAL A 79 -3.94 -4.41 -11.03
N VAL A 80 -4.93 -3.80 -11.65
CA VAL A 80 -4.81 -2.57 -12.44
C VAL A 80 -5.51 -1.44 -11.70
N GLY A 81 -4.81 -0.33 -11.46
CA GLY A 81 -5.38 0.84 -10.82
C GLY A 81 -5.94 1.84 -11.82
N VAL A 82 -7.27 2.03 -11.85
CA VAL A 82 -7.94 3.05 -12.65
C VAL A 82 -8.36 4.20 -11.75
N ASN A 83 -7.79 5.36 -12.02
CA ASN A 83 -7.97 6.57 -11.21
C ASN A 83 -9.31 7.25 -11.47
N VAL A 84 -9.92 7.77 -10.40
CA VAL A 84 -11.08 8.65 -10.44
C VAL A 84 -10.68 9.96 -9.75
N GLY A 85 -10.26 10.94 -10.55
CA GLY A 85 -9.79 12.23 -10.06
C GLY A 85 -8.28 12.43 -10.18
N ARG A 86 -7.54 12.57 -9.07
CA ARG A 86 -6.09 12.81 -9.12
C ARG A 86 -5.31 11.50 -9.19
N LEU A 87 -4.41 11.40 -10.15
CA LEU A 87 -3.49 10.27 -10.31
C LEU A 87 -2.79 9.92 -8.99
N GLY A 88 -2.74 8.63 -8.63
CA GLY A 88 -2.06 8.10 -7.44
C GLY A 88 -0.62 7.62 -7.71
N PHE A 89 0.01 7.02 -6.73
CA PHE A 89 1.25 6.24 -6.90
C PHE A 89 0.97 4.81 -7.35
N LEU A 90 -0.25 4.30 -7.08
CA LEU A 90 -0.67 2.95 -7.41
C LEU A 90 -1.78 2.94 -8.48
N THR A 91 -2.48 4.07 -8.68
CA THR A 91 -3.54 4.24 -9.67
C THR A 91 -3.02 5.07 -10.83
N GLU A 92 -2.46 4.42 -11.86
CA GLU A 92 -1.71 5.10 -12.94
C GLU A 92 -2.50 5.33 -14.22
N PHE A 93 -3.69 4.71 -14.38
CA PHE A 93 -4.52 4.86 -15.55
C PHE A 93 -5.72 5.78 -15.27
N SER A 94 -6.01 6.71 -16.16
CA SER A 94 -7.37 7.23 -16.27
C SER A 94 -8.27 6.20 -16.95
N ALA A 95 -9.60 6.34 -16.82
CA ALA A 95 -10.53 5.41 -17.47
C ALA A 95 -10.35 5.37 -19.00
N ASP A 96 -10.09 6.52 -19.63
CA ASP A 96 -9.88 6.61 -21.08
C ASP A 96 -8.60 5.90 -21.50
N GLU A 97 -7.50 6.16 -20.81
CA GLU A 97 -6.21 5.51 -21.07
C GLU A 97 -6.28 4.00 -20.88
N PHE A 98 -6.94 3.53 -19.81
CA PHE A 98 -7.15 2.11 -19.56
C PHE A 98 -7.90 1.45 -20.74
N LEU A 99 -9.02 2.05 -21.16
CA LEU A 99 -9.85 1.50 -22.23
C LEU A 99 -9.14 1.51 -23.60
N GLN A 100 -8.31 2.51 -23.87
CA GLN A 100 -7.51 2.60 -25.10
C GLN A 100 -6.37 1.57 -25.15
N SER A 101 -5.84 1.19 -23.98
CA SER A 101 -4.70 0.26 -23.86
C SER A 101 -5.07 -1.14 -23.38
N LEU A 102 -6.35 -1.53 -23.43
CA LEU A 102 -6.84 -2.81 -22.91
C LEU A 102 -6.03 -4.04 -23.36
N PRO A 103 -5.72 -4.24 -24.66
CA PRO A 103 -4.93 -5.39 -25.09
C PRO A 103 -3.55 -5.43 -24.45
N ASP A 104 -2.89 -4.28 -24.34
CA ASP A 104 -1.55 -4.17 -23.76
C ASP A 104 -1.60 -4.40 -22.25
N VAL A 105 -2.57 -3.82 -21.56
CA VAL A 105 -2.77 -3.97 -20.11
C VAL A 105 -3.07 -5.41 -19.73
N LEU A 106 -3.94 -6.08 -20.48
CA LEU A 106 -4.30 -7.49 -20.22
C LEU A 106 -3.13 -8.46 -20.46
N THR A 107 -2.16 -8.09 -21.29
CA THR A 107 -0.96 -8.89 -21.58
C THR A 107 0.29 -8.41 -20.83
N ALA A 108 0.20 -7.30 -20.12
CA ALA A 108 1.33 -6.73 -19.38
C ALA A 108 1.82 -7.66 -18.26
N LYS A 109 3.14 -7.73 -18.11
CA LYS A 109 3.74 -8.43 -16.97
C LYS A 109 3.62 -7.55 -15.73
N PRO A 110 2.92 -7.98 -14.68
CA PRO A 110 2.78 -7.17 -13.49
C PRO A 110 4.10 -7.04 -12.72
N SER A 111 4.30 -5.89 -12.09
CA SER A 111 5.36 -5.66 -11.11
C SER A 111 5.02 -6.37 -9.80
N ARG A 112 5.99 -7.10 -9.25
CA ARG A 112 5.85 -7.79 -7.96
C ARG A 112 6.23 -6.86 -6.82
N ARG A 113 5.24 -6.34 -6.10
CA ARG A 113 5.42 -5.47 -4.96
C ARG A 113 5.52 -6.28 -3.67
N MET A 114 6.58 -6.04 -2.89
CA MET A 114 6.75 -6.67 -1.59
C MET A 114 5.59 -6.29 -0.67
N MET A 115 5.08 -7.24 0.10
CA MET A 115 4.09 -7.02 1.15
C MET A 115 4.69 -7.30 2.53
N LEU A 116 3.98 -6.87 3.57
CA LEU A 116 4.27 -7.21 4.96
C LEU A 116 3.22 -8.20 5.48
N ASP A 117 3.66 -9.13 6.31
CA ASP A 117 2.81 -9.83 7.26
C ASP A 117 2.88 -9.05 8.59
N VAL A 118 1.73 -8.59 9.05
CA VAL A 118 1.56 -7.87 10.32
C VAL A 118 0.73 -8.75 11.24
N SER A 119 1.25 -9.12 12.40
CA SER A 119 0.55 -9.98 13.35
C SER A 119 0.48 -9.36 14.74
N HIS A 120 -0.68 -9.50 15.37
CA HIS A 120 -0.96 -9.09 16.73
C HIS A 120 -1.89 -10.12 17.37
N GLN A 121 -1.47 -10.72 18.48
CA GLN A 121 -2.16 -11.85 19.13
C GLN A 121 -2.46 -12.96 18.09
N ASP A 122 -3.71 -13.40 17.98
CA ASP A 122 -4.13 -14.45 17.05
C ASP A 122 -4.53 -13.93 15.66
N ALA A 123 -4.46 -12.61 15.44
CA ALA A 123 -4.83 -11.98 14.18
C ALA A 123 -3.61 -11.65 13.32
N SER A 124 -3.78 -11.71 12.01
CA SER A 124 -2.74 -11.32 11.05
C SER A 124 -3.35 -10.65 9.82
N TRP A 125 -2.60 -9.72 9.27
CA TRP A 125 -2.98 -8.95 8.07
C TRP A 125 -1.81 -8.84 7.12
N CYS A 126 -2.10 -8.68 5.83
CA CYS A 126 -1.11 -8.32 4.82
C CYS A 126 -1.16 -6.82 4.56
N ALA A 127 -0.02 -6.15 4.44
CA ALA A 127 0.07 -4.75 4.04
C ALA A 127 0.89 -4.57 2.77
N VAL A 128 0.45 -3.66 1.90
CA VAL A 128 1.20 -3.20 0.71
C VAL A 128 2.12 -2.05 1.09
N ASN A 129 1.64 -1.11 1.89
CA ASN A 129 2.42 0.05 2.31
C ASN A 129 3.09 -0.16 3.66
N GLU A 130 2.31 -0.24 4.75
CA GLU A 130 2.87 -0.22 6.10
C GLU A 130 1.97 -0.84 7.17
N GLY A 131 2.62 -1.29 8.24
CA GLY A 131 2.03 -1.45 9.56
C GLY A 131 2.62 -0.43 10.52
N MET A 132 1.82 0.19 11.38
CA MET A 132 2.31 1.18 12.33
C MET A 132 1.66 1.06 13.69
N LEU A 133 2.43 1.34 14.74
CA LEU A 133 1.89 1.67 16.05
C LEU A 133 1.81 3.19 16.20
N VAL A 134 0.64 3.69 16.50
CA VAL A 134 0.35 5.12 16.61
C VAL A 134 -0.44 5.40 17.88
N ARG A 135 -0.16 6.51 18.54
CA ARG A 135 -0.96 6.98 19.68
C ARG A 135 -2.39 7.35 19.26
N VAL A 136 -3.32 7.12 20.15
CA VAL A 136 -4.72 7.52 20.02
C VAL A 136 -5.06 8.57 21.07
N GLY A 137 -6.00 9.45 20.79
CA GLY A 137 -6.51 10.43 21.75
C GLY A 137 -5.64 11.69 21.91
N PRO A 138 -5.62 12.32 23.10
CA PRO A 138 -4.93 13.59 23.33
C PRO A 138 -3.44 13.53 23.02
N PRO A 139 -2.79 14.67 22.65
CA PRO A 139 -1.39 14.71 22.30
C PRO A 139 -0.49 14.44 23.52
N ARG A 140 -0.24 13.16 23.78
CA ARG A 140 0.73 12.67 24.78
C ARG A 140 1.83 11.92 24.06
N ILE A 141 3.04 11.92 24.63
CA ILE A 141 4.17 11.19 24.06
C ILE A 141 3.92 9.69 24.25
N ALA A 142 3.91 8.96 23.14
CA ALA A 142 3.94 7.51 23.17
C ALA A 142 5.39 7.01 23.29
N HIS A 143 5.59 5.96 24.06
CA HIS A 143 6.86 5.25 24.14
C HIS A 143 6.69 3.87 23.53
N ILE A 144 7.44 3.59 22.46
CA ILE A 144 7.35 2.33 21.72
C ILE A 144 8.74 1.71 21.63
N ASN A 145 8.87 0.51 22.16
CA ASN A 145 10.07 -0.31 22.09
C ASN A 145 10.18 -0.91 20.69
N LEU A 146 11.35 -0.78 20.07
CA LEU A 146 11.71 -1.43 18.82
C LEU A 146 12.66 -2.59 19.10
N PHE A 147 12.32 -3.75 18.58
CA PHE A 147 13.20 -4.92 18.49
C PHE A 147 13.39 -5.32 17.03
N VAL A 148 14.58 -5.74 16.67
CA VAL A 148 14.91 -6.31 15.36
C VAL A 148 15.57 -7.67 15.58
N ASN A 149 14.98 -8.73 15.04
CA ASN A 149 15.42 -10.11 15.25
C ASN A 149 15.62 -10.43 16.75
N ASP A 150 14.60 -10.09 17.54
CA ASP A 150 14.54 -10.23 19.02
C ASP A 150 15.58 -9.43 19.81
N ARG A 151 16.37 -8.61 19.15
CA ARG A 151 17.31 -7.71 19.82
C ARG A 151 16.65 -6.36 20.03
N PHE A 152 16.64 -5.89 21.29
CA PHE A 152 16.24 -4.52 21.61
C PHE A 152 17.16 -3.51 20.89
N VAL A 153 16.56 -2.57 20.19
CA VAL A 153 17.29 -1.51 19.46
C VAL A 153 17.18 -0.19 20.21
N THR A 154 15.95 0.26 20.47
CA THR A 154 15.69 1.55 21.11
C THR A 154 14.23 1.65 21.57
N THR A 155 13.95 2.66 22.40
CA THR A 155 12.59 3.13 22.68
C THR A 155 12.38 4.45 21.96
N TYR A 156 11.43 4.48 21.04
CA TYR A 156 11.00 5.74 20.42
C TYR A 156 10.02 6.47 21.32
N ALA A 157 10.28 7.75 21.55
CA ALA A 157 9.36 8.68 22.20
C ALA A 157 8.82 9.64 21.15
N GLY A 158 7.52 9.61 20.86
CA GLY A 158 6.90 10.42 19.79
C GLY A 158 5.43 10.09 19.61
N ASP A 159 4.93 10.26 18.39
CA ASP A 159 3.54 9.93 18.04
C ASP A 159 3.35 8.47 17.62
N GLY A 160 4.43 7.76 17.25
CA GLY A 160 4.34 6.38 16.80
C GLY A 160 5.59 5.90 16.07
N VAL A 161 5.46 4.72 15.45
CA VAL A 161 6.49 4.10 14.61
C VAL A 161 5.82 3.43 13.42
N VAL A 162 6.30 3.73 12.20
CA VAL A 162 5.87 3.11 10.95
C VAL A 162 6.91 2.07 10.51
N VAL A 163 6.45 0.90 10.11
CA VAL A 163 7.25 -0.11 9.40
C VAL A 163 6.67 -0.25 8.00
N ALA A 164 7.41 0.21 7.00
CA ALA A 164 6.93 0.28 5.63
C ALA A 164 7.69 -0.64 4.67
N THR A 165 7.02 -1.00 3.58
CA THR A 165 7.63 -1.59 2.38
C THR A 165 8.31 -0.50 1.55
N PRO A 166 9.10 -0.85 0.51
CA PRO A 166 9.54 0.10 -0.50
C PRO A 166 8.39 0.81 -1.22
N THR A 167 7.26 0.11 -1.47
CA THR A 167 6.05 0.74 -2.02
C THR A 167 5.48 1.79 -1.06
N GLY A 168 5.37 1.47 0.23
CA GLY A 168 4.93 2.39 1.29
C GLY A 168 5.92 3.49 1.61
N SER A 169 7.15 3.45 1.08
CA SER A 169 8.13 4.53 1.25
C SER A 169 7.64 5.88 0.72
N THR A 170 6.70 5.87 -0.22
CA THR A 170 6.08 7.07 -0.79
C THR A 170 4.72 7.41 -0.14
N ALA A 171 4.30 6.64 0.87
CA ALA A 171 3.07 6.83 1.64
C ALA A 171 3.34 7.56 2.98
N TYR A 172 2.82 7.07 4.09
CA TYR A 172 2.94 7.74 5.39
C TYR A 172 4.39 7.85 5.89
N SER A 173 5.23 6.87 5.56
CA SER A 173 6.67 6.90 5.86
C SER A 173 7.35 8.13 5.26
N LEU A 174 7.00 8.55 4.02
CA LEU A 174 7.55 9.76 3.40
C LEU A 174 7.20 11.01 4.21
N SER A 175 5.94 11.14 4.62
CA SER A 175 5.47 12.28 5.42
C SER A 175 6.18 12.36 6.78
N ALA A 176 6.59 11.22 7.32
CA ALA A 176 7.36 11.11 8.55
C ALA A 176 8.88 11.33 8.37
N GLY A 177 9.35 11.67 7.15
CA GLY A 177 10.76 11.90 6.86
C GLY A 177 11.55 10.62 6.54
N GLY A 178 10.87 9.52 6.24
CA GLY A 178 11.49 8.29 5.75
C GLY A 178 12.10 8.46 4.34
N PRO A 179 13.08 7.64 3.97
CA PRO A 179 13.70 7.70 2.65
C PRO A 179 12.74 7.16 1.58
N ILE A 180 12.82 7.71 0.36
CA ILE A 180 12.19 7.13 -0.81
C ILE A 180 13.02 5.92 -1.24
N VAL A 181 12.36 4.78 -1.39
CA VAL A 181 12.98 3.52 -1.81
C VAL A 181 12.28 2.99 -3.06
N VAL A 182 13.07 2.67 -4.08
CA VAL A 182 12.56 2.11 -5.33
C VAL A 182 11.87 0.76 -5.04
N PRO A 183 10.67 0.51 -5.58
CA PRO A 183 9.86 -0.67 -5.24
C PRO A 183 10.56 -2.04 -5.42
N GLN A 184 11.57 -2.12 -6.29
CA GLN A 184 12.34 -3.34 -6.55
C GLN A 184 13.34 -3.68 -5.43
N VAL A 185 13.67 -2.72 -4.56
CA VAL A 185 14.57 -2.94 -3.41
C VAL A 185 13.88 -3.84 -2.38
N LYS A 186 14.61 -4.79 -1.83
CA LYS A 186 14.09 -5.74 -0.83
C LYS A 186 14.49 -5.29 0.58
N ALA A 187 13.76 -4.34 1.14
CA ALA A 187 14.04 -3.74 2.44
C ALA A 187 12.77 -3.48 3.24
N LEU A 188 12.89 -3.36 4.55
CA LEU A 188 11.91 -2.81 5.47
C LEU A 188 12.39 -1.44 5.94
N LEU A 189 11.48 -0.49 6.06
CA LEU A 189 11.76 0.86 6.52
C LEU A 189 11.11 1.05 7.89
N VAL A 190 11.88 1.44 8.90
CA VAL A 190 11.35 1.78 10.22
C VAL A 190 11.49 3.28 10.41
N THR A 191 10.38 3.98 10.47
CA THR A 191 10.35 5.46 10.53
C THR A 191 9.60 5.90 11.79
N PRO A 192 10.26 6.60 12.73
CA PRO A 192 9.58 7.17 13.91
C PRO A 192 8.68 8.33 13.49
N LEU A 193 7.53 8.48 14.13
CA LEU A 193 6.57 9.56 13.90
C LEU A 193 6.81 10.68 14.95
N ASN A 194 7.10 11.88 14.46
CA ASN A 194 7.34 13.07 15.29
C ASN A 194 8.20 12.77 16.54
N PRO A 195 9.40 12.20 16.38
CA PRO A 195 10.21 11.80 17.52
C PRO A 195 10.68 13.03 18.32
N HIS A 196 10.60 12.95 19.65
CA HIS A 196 11.08 14.01 20.54
C HIS A 196 12.61 14.10 20.59
N THR A 197 13.31 13.04 20.18
CA THR A 197 14.77 12.98 20.19
C THR A 197 15.34 13.35 18.82
N LEU A 198 16.12 14.40 18.74
CA LEU A 198 16.72 14.92 17.48
C LEU A 198 17.68 13.92 16.81
N THR A 199 18.17 12.93 17.53
CA THR A 199 19.10 11.90 17.04
C THR A 199 18.41 10.74 16.34
N ASN A 200 17.08 10.58 16.51
CA ASN A 200 16.35 9.52 15.87
C ASN A 200 16.37 9.68 14.35
N ARG A 201 16.64 8.59 13.65
CA ARG A 201 16.65 8.53 12.19
C ARG A 201 15.87 7.30 11.72
N PRO A 202 15.23 7.35 10.56
CA PRO A 202 14.69 6.15 9.92
C PRO A 202 15.78 5.10 9.71
N LEU A 203 15.41 3.82 9.90
CA LEU A 203 16.27 2.68 9.65
C LEU A 203 15.83 1.97 8.38
N VAL A 204 16.81 1.53 7.60
CA VAL A 204 16.59 0.62 6.47
C VAL A 204 17.13 -0.75 6.86
N LEU A 205 16.25 -1.74 6.88
CA LEU A 205 16.56 -3.10 7.31
C LEU A 205 16.45 -4.05 6.11
N PRO A 206 17.22 -5.15 6.09
CA PRO A 206 17.08 -6.17 5.04
C PRO A 206 15.70 -6.83 5.10
N LYS A 207 15.20 -7.32 3.95
CA LYS A 207 13.91 -8.02 3.85
C LYS A 207 13.74 -9.14 4.89
N ALA A 208 14.82 -9.83 5.25
CA ALA A 208 14.80 -10.95 6.19
C ALA A 208 14.64 -10.52 7.66
N ALA A 209 14.66 -9.22 7.95
CA ALA A 209 14.48 -8.73 9.32
C ALA A 209 13.05 -8.97 9.81
N VAL A 210 12.94 -9.31 11.08
CA VAL A 210 11.67 -9.35 11.82
C VAL A 210 11.65 -8.16 12.76
N VAL A 211 10.67 -7.29 12.61
CA VAL A 211 10.47 -6.12 13.46
C VAL A 211 9.38 -6.44 14.47
N ARG A 212 9.65 -6.20 15.76
CA ARG A 212 8.68 -6.30 16.82
C ARG A 212 8.56 -4.95 17.52
N LEU A 213 7.34 -4.47 17.66
CA LEU A 213 6.99 -3.20 18.31
C LEU A 213 6.13 -3.48 19.55
N GLU A 214 6.42 -2.79 20.66
CA GLU A 214 5.69 -2.95 21.91
C GLU A 214 5.46 -1.58 22.57
N PRO A 215 4.25 -1.28 23.09
CA PRO A 215 4.06 -0.17 23.99
C PRO A 215 4.94 -0.32 25.22
N ALA A 216 5.85 0.64 25.46
CA ALA A 216 6.80 0.56 26.57
C ALA A 216 6.14 0.84 27.94
N ASP A 217 5.05 1.62 27.92
CA ASP A 217 4.26 1.93 29.11
C ASP A 217 2.76 2.01 28.76
N GLY A 218 1.90 1.98 29.79
CA GLY A 218 0.44 2.09 29.63
C GLY A 218 -0.12 3.51 29.74
N ARG A 219 0.72 4.55 29.60
CA ARG A 219 0.32 5.95 29.83
C ARG A 219 -0.44 6.55 28.66
N THR A 220 -0.27 5.98 27.47
CA THR A 220 -0.85 6.45 26.22
C THR A 220 -1.52 5.28 25.51
N GLU A 221 -2.74 5.49 25.02
CA GLU A 221 -3.42 4.51 24.19
C GLU A 221 -2.71 4.40 22.85
N ILE A 222 -2.41 3.17 22.45
CA ILE A 222 -1.72 2.83 21.22
C ILE A 222 -2.65 1.97 20.35
N ALA A 223 -2.68 2.26 19.07
CA ALA A 223 -3.34 1.42 18.08
C ALA A 223 -2.33 0.92 17.02
N LEU A 224 -2.54 -0.31 16.60
CA LEU A 224 -1.98 -0.83 15.35
C LEU A 224 -2.87 -0.35 14.21
N SER A 225 -2.27 0.27 13.20
CA SER A 225 -2.94 0.53 11.92
C SER A 225 -2.20 -0.18 10.79
N VAL A 226 -2.95 -0.80 9.87
CA VAL A 226 -2.39 -1.53 8.73
C VAL A 226 -2.97 -0.95 7.45
N ASP A 227 -2.13 -0.34 6.61
CA ASP A 227 -2.49 0.36 5.36
C ASP A 227 -3.63 1.40 5.55
N GLY A 228 -3.89 1.88 6.77
CA GLY A 228 -5.05 2.71 7.10
C GLY A 228 -6.40 2.02 6.88
N GLN A 229 -6.43 0.67 6.82
CA GLN A 229 -7.65 -0.14 6.62
C GLN A 229 -8.02 -0.94 7.88
N VAL A 230 -7.08 -1.17 8.76
CA VAL A 230 -7.26 -1.90 10.03
C VAL A 230 -6.79 -1.01 11.16
N ASP A 231 -7.58 -0.90 12.22
CA ASP A 231 -7.21 -0.22 13.46
C ASP A 231 -7.57 -1.12 14.65
N VAL A 232 -6.55 -1.52 15.43
CA VAL A 232 -6.69 -2.42 16.58
C VAL A 232 -5.92 -1.86 17.78
N ALA A 233 -6.55 -1.79 18.94
CA ALA A 233 -5.88 -1.35 20.16
C ALA A 233 -4.78 -2.33 20.57
N VAL A 234 -3.61 -1.79 20.96
CA VAL A 234 -2.46 -2.57 21.46
C VAL A 234 -2.12 -2.10 22.86
N LYS A 235 -2.22 -3.01 23.84
CA LYS A 235 -2.02 -2.70 25.25
C LYS A 235 -0.56 -2.89 25.66
N GLN A 236 -0.19 -2.30 26.77
CA GLN A 236 1.09 -2.61 27.43
C GLN A 236 1.23 -4.12 27.68
N GLY A 237 2.38 -4.68 27.36
CA GLY A 237 2.66 -6.12 27.47
C GLY A 237 2.27 -6.93 26.22
N GLU A 238 1.57 -6.29 25.27
CA GLU A 238 1.28 -6.89 23.96
C GLU A 238 2.32 -6.42 22.94
N SER A 239 2.50 -7.19 21.88
CA SER A 239 3.44 -6.86 20.80
C SER A 239 2.80 -7.00 19.43
N VAL A 240 3.33 -6.24 18.49
CA VAL A 240 3.05 -6.37 17.06
C VAL A 240 4.32 -6.83 16.37
N THR A 241 4.20 -7.91 15.59
CA THR A 241 5.32 -8.44 14.79
C THR A 241 5.07 -8.12 13.33
N ILE A 242 6.07 -7.55 12.66
CA ILE A 242 6.02 -7.13 11.26
C ILE A 242 7.22 -7.73 10.53
N ARG A 243 6.96 -8.43 9.43
CA ARG A 243 7.99 -9.04 8.58
C ARG A 243 7.58 -8.97 7.12
N ALA A 244 8.51 -9.18 6.21
CA ALA A 244 8.19 -9.33 4.80
C ALA A 244 7.33 -10.59 4.58
N SER A 245 6.26 -10.43 3.83
CA SER A 245 5.39 -11.54 3.43
C SER A 245 6.06 -12.47 2.42
N GLN A 246 5.60 -13.73 2.38
CA GLN A 246 5.91 -14.66 1.30
C GLN A 246 5.13 -14.31 0.01
N HIS A 247 4.00 -13.64 0.15
CA HIS A 247 3.17 -13.19 -0.96
C HIS A 247 3.63 -11.85 -1.51
N ALA A 248 3.29 -11.59 -2.76
CA ALA A 248 3.51 -10.31 -3.42
C ALA A 248 2.19 -9.73 -3.93
N PHE A 249 2.08 -8.42 -3.88
CA PHE A 249 1.02 -7.71 -4.58
C PHE A 249 1.45 -7.50 -6.04
N LEU A 250 0.65 -7.97 -6.98
CA LEU A 250 0.93 -7.89 -8.41
C LEU A 250 0.27 -6.63 -8.98
N LEU A 251 1.06 -5.61 -9.30
CA LEU A 251 0.55 -4.34 -9.83
C LEU A 251 0.91 -4.20 -11.31
N VAL A 252 -0.08 -3.95 -12.15
CA VAL A 252 0.15 -3.58 -13.55
C VAL A 252 0.44 -2.09 -13.60
N GLU A 253 1.68 -1.76 -13.97
CA GLU A 253 2.19 -0.39 -14.06
C GLU A 253 2.07 0.13 -15.49
N ARG A 254 1.77 1.41 -15.62
CA ARG A 254 1.72 2.11 -16.90
C ARG A 254 3.07 2.74 -17.27
N GLN A 255 3.76 3.23 -16.26
CA GLN A 255 4.98 4.01 -16.45
C GLN A 255 6.04 3.66 -15.41
N ASP A 256 7.25 4.10 -15.65
CA ASP A 256 8.37 3.93 -14.73
C ASP A 256 8.15 4.70 -13.42
N PHE A 257 8.58 4.11 -12.30
CA PHE A 257 8.48 4.69 -10.97
C PHE A 257 9.02 6.11 -10.88
N PHE A 258 10.13 6.42 -11.55
CA PHE A 258 10.74 7.76 -11.49
C PHE A 258 9.91 8.81 -12.22
N VAL A 259 9.17 8.42 -13.27
CA VAL A 259 8.21 9.32 -13.94
C VAL A 259 7.06 9.67 -13.00
N THR A 260 6.49 8.65 -12.34
CA THR A 260 5.44 8.86 -11.32
C THR A 260 5.96 9.73 -10.17
N LEU A 261 7.14 9.42 -9.64
CA LEU A 261 7.76 10.15 -8.55
C LEU A 261 7.99 11.63 -8.89
N LYS A 262 8.58 11.91 -10.06
CA LYS A 262 8.80 13.27 -10.55
C LYS A 262 7.50 14.07 -10.65
N THR A 263 6.47 13.45 -11.21
CA THR A 263 5.16 14.09 -11.38
C THR A 263 4.50 14.39 -10.03
N LYS A 264 4.55 13.43 -9.10
CA LYS A 264 3.91 13.52 -7.80
C LYS A 264 4.60 14.50 -6.84
N LEU A 265 5.92 14.49 -6.83
CA LEU A 265 6.71 15.37 -5.95
C LEU A 265 7.07 16.70 -6.63
N THR A 266 6.58 16.95 -7.84
CA THR A 266 6.92 18.15 -8.63
C THR A 266 8.43 18.36 -8.78
N TRP A 267 9.20 17.25 -8.84
CA TRP A 267 10.64 17.33 -9.01
C TRP A 267 11.03 17.76 -10.44
N GLY A 268 12.04 18.60 -10.55
CA GLY A 268 12.57 19.09 -11.82
C GLY A 268 12.02 20.44 -12.27
N GLY A 269 11.17 21.10 -11.47
CA GLY A 269 10.97 22.53 -11.59
C GLY A 269 12.21 23.24 -11.09
N LEU A 270 13.06 23.78 -12.00
CA LEU A 270 14.09 24.71 -11.58
C LEU A 270 13.42 25.85 -10.80
N PRO A 271 14.00 26.28 -9.65
CA PRO A 271 13.52 27.48 -9.00
C PRO A 271 13.51 28.58 -10.06
N ARG A 272 12.35 29.15 -10.35
CA ARG A 272 12.28 30.38 -11.17
C ARG A 272 12.85 31.49 -10.32
N TYR A 273 14.19 31.63 -10.35
CA TYR A 273 14.80 32.85 -9.86
C TYR A 273 14.25 33.96 -10.74
N GLY A 274 13.40 34.80 -10.16
CA GLY A 274 12.87 35.97 -10.85
C GLY A 274 14.04 36.75 -11.45
N LYS A 275 13.99 37.03 -12.75
CA LYS A 275 14.85 38.02 -13.34
C LYS A 275 14.62 39.33 -12.56
N ARG A 276 15.65 39.79 -11.84
CA ARG A 276 15.71 41.15 -11.31
C ARG A 276 15.70 42.15 -12.46
#